data_748be321ef301a91fc2457430e7751f3
#
_entry.id   748be321ef301a91fc2457430e7751f3
#
_cell.length_a   1.000
_cell.length_b   1.000
_cell.length_c   1.000
_cell.angle_alpha   90.00
_cell.angle_beta   90.00
_cell.angle_gamma   90.00
#
_symmetry.space_group_name_H-M   'P 1'
#
loop_
_entity.id
_entity.type
_entity.pdbx_description
1 polymer ?
#
loop_
_entity_poly.entity_id
_entity_poly.type
_entity_poly.pdbx_seq_one_letter_code
_entity_poly.pdbx_strand_id
1 'polypeptide(L)'
;MLQNLHVKNLALIDETEVDFRNGLNILSGETGAGKSIIIGSINLALGEKVQKEMLRENADYALVELIFSVTDEKQKELLRELDVFPENDEVILSRKIVNGRGVAKVNAESVPASKMREIASILIDIHGQHEHQSLLSKKKHLEILDDYAKEEIFDPKEKLREAYKNYRALLEELKACLLYTSPSPRDSTSS
;
A
#
# COMPACT_ATOMS: atom_id res chain seq x y z
N MET A 1 -10.25 6.13 3.65
CA MET A 1 -11.28 6.00 2.59
C MET A 1 -10.92 6.94 1.44
N LEU A 2 -11.07 6.52 0.16
CA LEU A 2 -10.90 7.43 -1.00
C LEU A 2 -12.03 8.47 -0.99
N GLN A 3 -11.67 9.76 -1.02
CA GLN A 3 -12.63 10.87 -1.03
C GLN A 3 -12.76 11.54 -2.39
N ASN A 4 -11.62 11.74 -3.07
CA ASN A 4 -11.59 12.47 -4.32
C ASN A 4 -10.59 11.85 -5.29
N LEU A 5 -10.92 11.88 -6.56
CA LEU A 5 -10.04 11.57 -7.69
C LEU A 5 -10.05 12.76 -8.65
N HIS A 6 -8.88 13.34 -8.88
CA HIS A 6 -8.67 14.32 -9.93
C HIS A 6 -7.77 13.75 -11.03
N VAL A 7 -8.21 13.87 -12.27
CA VAL A 7 -7.48 13.37 -13.46
C VAL A 7 -7.37 14.49 -14.48
N LYS A 8 -6.16 14.68 -15.01
CA LYS A 8 -5.89 15.68 -16.06
C LYS A 8 -5.01 15.12 -17.16
N ASN A 9 -5.39 15.37 -18.42
CA ASN A 9 -4.67 15.02 -19.64
C ASN A 9 -4.31 13.52 -19.73
N LEU A 10 -5.20 12.65 -19.29
CA LEU A 10 -4.98 11.20 -19.29
C LEU A 10 -5.89 10.52 -20.32
N ALA A 11 -5.29 9.86 -21.31
CA ALA A 11 -6.00 9.18 -22.39
C ALA A 11 -7.04 10.11 -23.05
N LEU A 12 -8.32 9.78 -22.96
CA LEU A 12 -9.42 10.60 -23.51
C LEU A 12 -9.91 11.70 -22.57
N ILE A 13 -9.43 11.70 -21.32
CA ILE A 13 -9.85 12.69 -20.31
C ILE A 13 -8.99 13.94 -20.45
N ASP A 14 -9.65 15.07 -20.63
CA ASP A 14 -9.03 16.39 -20.55
C ASP A 14 -8.81 16.78 -19.10
N GLU A 15 -9.89 16.92 -18.37
CA GLU A 15 -9.89 17.13 -16.93
C GLU A 15 -11.19 16.60 -16.33
N THR A 16 -11.12 15.88 -15.24
CA THR A 16 -12.28 15.41 -14.50
C THR A 16 -11.98 15.30 -13.02
N GLU A 17 -13.00 15.51 -12.23
CA GLU A 17 -12.97 15.35 -10.78
C GLU A 17 -14.15 14.49 -10.35
N VAL A 18 -13.90 13.54 -9.44
CA VAL A 18 -14.90 12.59 -8.93
C VAL A 18 -14.82 12.55 -7.42
N ASP A 19 -15.90 12.94 -6.77
CA ASP A 19 -16.05 12.83 -5.31
C ASP A 19 -16.70 11.49 -4.94
N PHE A 20 -16.09 10.82 -3.97
CA PHE A 20 -16.60 9.57 -3.39
C PHE A 20 -17.22 9.83 -2.02
N ARG A 21 -18.37 9.23 -1.77
CA ARG A 21 -19.08 9.32 -0.49
C ARG A 21 -18.92 8.02 0.30
N ASN A 22 -19.23 8.09 1.59
CA ASN A 22 -19.29 6.89 2.42
C ASN A 22 -20.33 5.89 1.88
N GLY A 23 -20.01 4.61 1.94
CA GLY A 23 -20.84 3.53 1.45
C GLY A 23 -20.57 3.15 -0.01
N LEU A 24 -21.57 2.68 -0.71
CA LEU A 24 -21.46 2.17 -2.08
C LEU A 24 -21.48 3.32 -3.10
N ASN A 25 -20.41 3.44 -3.89
CA ASN A 25 -20.33 4.35 -5.03
C ASN A 25 -20.42 3.53 -6.33
N ILE A 26 -21.38 3.82 -7.20
CA ILE A 26 -21.62 3.07 -8.43
C ILE A 26 -21.23 3.92 -9.63
N LEU A 27 -20.27 3.44 -10.42
CA LEU A 27 -19.92 4.01 -11.71
C LEU A 27 -20.71 3.29 -12.80
N SER A 28 -21.71 3.96 -13.37
CA SER A 28 -22.51 3.46 -14.48
C SER A 28 -22.15 4.18 -15.79
N GLY A 29 -22.38 3.53 -16.92
CA GLY A 29 -22.14 4.09 -18.25
C GLY A 29 -22.03 2.99 -19.30
N GLU A 30 -22.14 3.35 -20.56
CA GLU A 30 -21.95 2.42 -21.68
C GLU A 30 -20.52 1.85 -21.71
N THR A 31 -20.39 0.63 -22.25
CA THR A 31 -19.10 -0.04 -22.44
C THR A 31 -18.24 0.76 -23.41
N GLY A 32 -17.07 1.15 -22.95
CA GLY A 32 -16.06 1.65 -23.84
C GLY A 32 -14.99 2.50 -23.19
N ALA A 33 -15.21 3.74 -22.81
CA ALA A 33 -14.07 4.58 -22.53
C ALA A 33 -13.98 5.08 -21.07
N GLY A 34 -15.07 5.55 -20.47
CA GLY A 34 -15.01 6.31 -19.22
C GLY A 34 -14.65 5.48 -17.98
N LYS A 35 -15.36 4.38 -17.73
CA LYS A 35 -15.19 3.57 -16.50
C LYS A 35 -13.80 2.96 -16.36
N SER A 36 -13.30 2.37 -17.44
CA SER A 36 -11.99 1.73 -17.47
C SER A 36 -10.85 2.74 -17.30
N ILE A 37 -11.04 3.96 -17.84
CA ILE A 37 -10.06 5.03 -17.68
C ILE A 37 -10.04 5.54 -16.23
N ILE A 38 -11.18 5.66 -15.57
CA ILE A 38 -11.26 6.04 -14.14
C ILE A 38 -10.53 5.00 -13.27
N ILE A 39 -10.84 3.71 -13.46
CA ILE A 39 -10.15 2.63 -12.69
C ILE A 39 -8.66 2.60 -13.05
N GLY A 40 -8.31 2.70 -14.31
CA GLY A 40 -6.90 2.76 -14.75
C GLY A 40 -6.15 3.97 -14.22
N SER A 41 -6.82 5.12 -14.05
CA SER A 41 -6.21 6.31 -13.45
C SER A 41 -5.92 6.10 -11.96
N ILE A 42 -6.82 5.46 -11.23
CA ILE A 42 -6.59 5.10 -9.83
C ILE A 42 -5.36 4.17 -9.74
N ASN A 43 -5.32 3.08 -10.49
CA ASN A 43 -4.20 2.14 -10.51
C ASN A 43 -2.88 2.83 -10.86
N LEU A 44 -2.91 3.73 -11.82
CA LEU A 44 -1.75 4.53 -12.20
C LEU A 44 -1.23 5.37 -11.02
N ALA A 45 -2.11 6.05 -10.29
CA ALA A 45 -1.73 6.85 -9.12
C ALA A 45 -1.15 5.97 -8.00
N LEU A 46 -1.66 4.75 -7.83
CA LEU A 46 -1.20 3.77 -6.83
C LEU A 46 0.14 3.09 -7.18
N GLY A 47 0.76 3.44 -8.29
CA GLY A 47 2.11 2.98 -8.62
C GLY A 47 2.21 1.96 -9.74
N GLU A 48 1.17 1.78 -10.55
CA GLU A 48 1.23 0.95 -11.75
C GLU A 48 2.20 1.51 -12.80
N LYS A 49 2.60 0.64 -13.75
CA LYS A 49 3.51 1.07 -14.81
C LYS A 49 2.84 2.08 -15.75
N VAL A 50 3.57 3.16 -16.03
CA VAL A 50 3.15 4.14 -17.03
C VAL A 50 3.26 3.53 -18.42
N GLN A 51 2.17 3.52 -19.17
CA GLN A 51 2.17 3.21 -20.60
C GLN A 51 2.24 4.53 -21.38
N LYS A 52 2.98 4.55 -22.48
CA LYS A 52 3.19 5.78 -23.26
C LYS A 52 1.89 6.33 -23.84
N GLU A 53 0.97 5.44 -24.14
CA GLU A 53 -0.35 5.72 -24.70
C GLU A 53 -1.31 6.37 -23.71
N MET A 54 -0.95 6.40 -22.41
CA MET A 54 -1.78 7.04 -21.39
C MET A 54 -1.73 8.57 -21.41
N LEU A 55 -0.68 9.16 -21.98
CA LEU A 55 -0.60 10.60 -22.15
C LEU A 55 -1.48 11.02 -23.33
N ARG A 56 -2.33 12.03 -23.12
CA ARG A 56 -3.16 12.60 -24.20
C ARG A 56 -2.27 13.24 -25.26
N GLU A 57 -2.65 13.10 -26.53
CA GLU A 57 -1.97 13.78 -27.63
C GLU A 57 -1.94 15.30 -27.42
N ASN A 58 -0.78 15.90 -27.67
CA ASN A 58 -0.51 17.33 -27.51
C ASN A 58 -0.54 17.85 -26.05
N ALA A 59 -0.51 16.97 -25.05
CA ALA A 59 -0.37 17.38 -23.65
C ALA A 59 1.09 17.26 -23.16
N ASP A 60 1.57 18.29 -22.48
CA ASP A 60 2.93 18.30 -21.91
C ASP A 60 3.06 17.34 -20.74
N TYR A 61 1.97 17.08 -20.03
CA TYR A 61 1.91 16.18 -18.88
C TYR A 61 0.52 15.61 -18.67
N ALA A 62 0.46 14.46 -17.97
CA ALA A 62 -0.75 13.97 -17.36
C ALA A 62 -0.60 13.97 -15.83
N LEU A 63 -1.71 14.16 -15.12
CA LEU A 63 -1.76 14.18 -13.66
C LEU A 63 -2.92 13.33 -13.18
N VAL A 64 -2.66 12.53 -12.15
CA VAL A 64 -3.70 11.86 -11.36
C VAL A 64 -3.42 12.14 -9.89
N GLU A 65 -4.43 12.58 -9.18
CA GLU A 65 -4.38 12.82 -7.75
C GLU A 65 -5.52 12.08 -7.05
N LEU A 66 -5.21 11.46 -5.92
CA LEU A 66 -6.16 10.75 -5.05
C LEU A 66 -6.07 11.36 -3.66
N ILE A 67 -7.20 11.72 -3.09
CA ILE A 67 -7.29 12.19 -1.70
C ILE A 67 -7.96 11.10 -0.87
N PHE A 68 -7.26 10.67 0.17
CA PHE A 68 -7.73 9.67 1.13
C PHE A 68 -7.95 10.29 2.50
N SER A 69 -9.11 10.03 3.10
CA SER A 69 -9.33 10.25 4.52
C SER A 69 -8.83 9.05 5.32
N VAL A 70 -8.04 9.32 6.35
CA VAL A 70 -7.41 8.34 7.23
C VAL A 70 -7.79 8.66 8.67
N THR A 71 -8.91 8.12 9.14
CA THR A 71 -9.44 8.34 10.50
C THR A 71 -9.08 7.21 11.46
N ASP A 72 -8.66 6.04 10.94
CA ASP A 72 -8.28 4.88 11.74
C ASP A 72 -6.83 5.05 12.26
N GLU A 73 -6.66 5.01 13.59
CA GLU A 73 -5.34 5.15 14.22
C GLU A 73 -4.37 4.04 13.81
N LYS A 74 -4.84 2.81 13.59
CA LYS A 74 -4.00 1.71 13.10
C LYS A 74 -3.44 2.01 11.71
N GLN A 75 -4.26 2.57 10.81
CA GLN A 75 -3.79 3.02 9.50
C GLN A 75 -2.77 4.16 9.62
N LYS A 76 -3.00 5.10 10.53
CA LYS A 76 -2.06 6.20 10.78
C LYS A 76 -0.71 5.70 11.29
N GLU A 77 -0.70 4.70 12.19
CA GLU A 77 0.54 4.09 12.69
C GLU A 77 1.32 3.41 11.56
N LEU A 78 0.66 2.61 10.73
CA LEU A 78 1.30 1.95 9.58
C LEU A 78 1.87 2.96 8.57
N LEU A 79 1.18 4.08 8.35
CA LEU A 79 1.66 5.16 7.48
C LEU A 79 2.87 5.88 8.08
N ARG A 80 2.88 6.10 9.41
CA ARG A 80 4.03 6.71 10.12
C ARG A 80 5.29 5.83 10.03
N GLU A 81 5.14 4.50 10.04
CA GLU A 81 6.27 3.57 9.82
C GLU A 81 6.90 3.73 8.42
N LEU A 82 6.13 4.25 7.48
CA LEU A 82 6.58 4.59 6.12
C LEU A 82 6.95 6.08 5.95
N ASP A 83 7.14 6.82 7.05
CA ASP A 83 7.40 8.28 7.05
C ASP A 83 6.29 9.09 6.35
N VAL A 84 5.04 8.65 6.44
CA VAL A 84 3.89 9.37 5.92
C VAL A 84 3.03 9.86 7.08
N PHE A 85 2.87 11.17 7.17
CA PHE A 85 2.10 11.83 8.21
C PHE A 85 0.84 12.42 7.60
N PRO A 86 -0.36 11.88 7.94
CA PRO A 86 -1.61 12.47 7.50
C PRO A 86 -1.76 13.92 8.02
N GLU A 87 -2.08 14.86 7.15
CA GLU A 87 -2.40 16.24 7.49
C GLU A 87 -3.92 16.41 7.53
N ASN A 88 -4.46 16.86 8.65
CA ASN A 88 -5.92 16.95 8.86
C ASN A 88 -6.67 15.64 8.57
N ASP A 89 -6.09 14.51 8.93
CA ASP A 89 -6.62 13.17 8.61
C ASP A 89 -6.67 12.85 7.10
N GLU A 90 -5.90 13.53 6.28
CA GLU A 90 -5.84 13.33 4.85
C GLU A 90 -4.45 12.90 4.38
N VAL A 91 -4.41 12.08 3.33
CA VAL A 91 -3.21 11.72 2.58
C VAL A 91 -3.50 11.88 1.10
N ILE A 92 -2.62 12.63 0.42
CA ILE A 92 -2.72 12.91 -1.00
C ILE A 92 -1.68 12.06 -1.74
N LEU A 93 -2.14 11.19 -2.62
CA LEU A 93 -1.28 10.46 -3.56
C LEU A 93 -1.39 11.11 -4.92
N SER A 94 -0.28 11.52 -5.52
CA SER A 94 -0.31 12.07 -6.87
C SER A 94 0.73 11.43 -7.78
N ARG A 95 0.39 11.32 -9.06
CA ARG A 95 1.30 10.87 -10.09
C ARG A 95 1.25 11.77 -11.31
N LYS A 96 2.38 12.43 -11.57
CA LYS A 96 2.56 13.25 -12.76
C LYS A 96 3.39 12.49 -13.80
N ILE A 97 2.91 12.44 -15.03
CA ILE A 97 3.60 11.82 -16.16
C ILE A 97 4.12 12.94 -17.06
N VAL A 98 5.41 12.95 -17.31
CA VAL A 98 6.05 13.89 -18.23
C VAL A 98 7.01 13.08 -19.13
N ASN A 99 6.89 13.24 -20.43
CA ASN A 99 7.72 12.52 -21.41
C ASN A 99 7.79 11.00 -21.18
N GLY A 100 6.66 10.38 -20.82
CA GLY A 100 6.54 8.95 -20.55
C GLY A 100 7.18 8.47 -19.23
N ARG A 101 7.65 9.40 -18.38
CA ARG A 101 8.18 9.11 -17.05
C ARG A 101 7.19 9.57 -15.98
N GLY A 102 6.85 8.67 -15.07
CA GLY A 102 5.96 8.98 -13.94
C GLY A 102 6.74 9.39 -12.70
N VAL A 103 6.42 10.56 -12.15
CA VAL A 103 6.88 11.02 -10.83
C VAL A 103 5.74 10.82 -9.85
N ALA A 104 5.99 10.04 -8.80
CA ALA A 104 5.02 9.79 -7.74
C ALA A 104 5.31 10.71 -6.55
N LYS A 105 4.24 11.21 -5.91
CA LYS A 105 4.34 12.04 -4.71
C LYS A 105 3.29 11.63 -3.69
N VAL A 106 3.65 11.76 -2.42
CA VAL A 106 2.76 11.62 -1.26
C VAL A 106 2.87 12.90 -0.45
N ASN A 107 1.75 13.57 -0.18
CA ASN A 107 1.70 14.88 0.49
C ASN A 107 2.74 15.87 -0.07
N ALA A 108 2.79 15.97 -1.42
CA ALA A 108 3.76 16.77 -2.18
C ALA A 108 5.22 16.28 -2.20
N GLU A 109 5.64 15.34 -1.37
CA GLU A 109 6.97 14.75 -1.37
C GLU A 109 7.14 13.66 -2.41
N SER A 110 8.26 13.69 -3.15
CA SER A 110 8.54 12.67 -4.19
C SER A 110 8.95 11.35 -3.56
N VAL A 111 8.31 10.26 -3.97
CA VAL A 111 8.58 8.91 -3.47
C VAL A 111 8.87 7.94 -4.62
N PRO A 112 9.66 6.86 -4.39
CA PRO A 112 9.80 5.77 -5.35
C PRO A 112 8.46 5.05 -5.58
N ALA A 113 8.27 4.47 -6.77
CA ALA A 113 7.07 3.71 -7.10
C ALA A 113 6.85 2.46 -6.19
N SER A 114 7.91 1.90 -5.61
CA SER A 114 7.81 0.83 -4.61
C SER A 114 7.15 1.33 -3.32
N LYS A 115 7.64 2.46 -2.76
CA LYS A 115 7.08 3.09 -1.56
C LYS A 115 5.63 3.53 -1.80
N MET A 116 5.32 4.07 -2.99
CA MET A 116 3.94 4.41 -3.36
C MET A 116 3.00 3.20 -3.27
N ARG A 117 3.42 2.02 -3.76
CA ARG A 117 2.60 0.80 -3.69
C ARG A 117 2.42 0.28 -2.27
N GLU A 118 3.43 0.40 -1.42
CA GLU A 118 3.32 0.04 0.01
C GLU A 118 2.30 0.94 0.72
N ILE A 119 2.38 2.24 0.52
CA ILE A 119 1.43 3.22 1.06
C ILE A 119 0.02 2.95 0.52
N ALA A 120 -0.11 2.72 -0.78
CA ALA A 120 -1.38 2.41 -1.43
C ALA A 120 -2.05 1.16 -0.82
N SER A 121 -1.29 0.11 -0.52
CA SER A 121 -1.82 -1.13 0.08
C SER A 121 -2.39 -0.96 1.50
N ILE A 122 -2.02 0.13 2.20
CA ILE A 122 -2.59 0.49 3.50
C ILE A 122 -3.91 1.27 3.31
N LEU A 123 -4.02 2.06 2.24
CA LEU A 123 -5.12 3.01 2.03
C LEU A 123 -6.31 2.41 1.29
N ILE A 124 -6.06 1.51 0.34
CA ILE A 124 -7.09 0.96 -0.54
C ILE A 124 -6.76 -0.46 -0.99
N ASP A 125 -7.77 -1.30 -1.10
CA ASP A 125 -7.68 -2.60 -1.75
C ASP A 125 -8.49 -2.57 -3.06
N ILE A 126 -7.86 -2.96 -4.17
CA ILE A 126 -8.48 -2.93 -5.50
C ILE A 126 -8.63 -4.36 -6.02
N HIS A 127 -9.86 -4.71 -6.37
CA HIS A 127 -10.18 -5.98 -6.99
C HIS A 127 -10.51 -5.77 -8.48
N GLY A 128 -9.51 -5.90 -9.33
CA GLY A 128 -9.65 -5.78 -10.79
C GLY A 128 -9.69 -7.11 -11.52
N GLN A 129 -10.06 -7.10 -12.81
CA GLN A 129 -10.14 -8.31 -13.65
C GLN A 129 -8.77 -8.99 -13.89
N HIS A 130 -7.66 -8.30 -13.65
CA HIS A 130 -6.29 -8.75 -13.91
C HIS A 130 -5.35 -8.63 -12.72
N GLU A 131 -5.81 -8.17 -11.56
CA GLU A 131 -4.97 -8.02 -10.38
C GLU A 131 -5.05 -9.25 -9.49
N HIS A 132 -3.88 -9.69 -9.06
CA HIS A 132 -3.72 -10.82 -8.14
C HIS A 132 -4.22 -10.43 -6.77
N GLN A 133 -5.42 -10.82 -6.53
CA GLN A 133 -6.22 -10.60 -5.34
C GLN A 133 -5.45 -11.00 -4.08
N SER A 134 -5.61 -10.22 -3.04
CA SER A 134 -5.19 -10.58 -1.68
C SER A 134 -5.68 -11.98 -1.29
N LEU A 135 -6.86 -12.38 -1.80
CA LEU A 135 -7.42 -13.73 -1.67
C LEU A 135 -6.60 -14.85 -2.32
N LEU A 136 -5.72 -14.57 -3.28
CA LEU A 136 -4.82 -15.57 -3.86
C LEU A 136 -3.52 -15.72 -3.06
N SER A 137 -3.22 -14.79 -2.17
CA SER A 137 -2.05 -14.87 -1.29
C SER A 137 -2.36 -15.68 -0.04
N LYS A 138 -1.78 -16.90 0.05
CA LYS A 138 -1.90 -17.75 1.26
C LYS A 138 -1.53 -17.05 2.56
N LYS A 139 -0.60 -16.07 2.52
CA LYS A 139 -0.21 -15.28 3.68
C LYS A 139 -1.33 -14.38 4.18
N LYS A 140 -2.14 -13.83 3.28
CA LYS A 140 -3.26 -12.93 3.62
C LYS A 140 -4.52 -13.69 4.05
N HIS A 141 -4.64 -15.00 3.76
CA HIS A 141 -5.80 -15.77 4.18
C HIS A 141 -5.99 -15.77 5.70
N LEU A 142 -4.90 -15.90 6.44
CA LEU A 142 -4.97 -15.88 7.91
C LEU A 142 -5.36 -14.49 8.42
N GLU A 143 -4.82 -13.41 7.83
CA GLU A 143 -5.16 -12.04 8.19
C GLU A 143 -6.64 -11.74 7.95
N ILE A 144 -7.19 -12.19 6.82
CA ILE A 144 -8.62 -12.03 6.48
C ILE A 144 -9.50 -12.78 7.47
N LEU A 145 -9.13 -14.01 7.85
CA LEU A 145 -9.85 -14.80 8.84
C LEU A 145 -9.77 -14.15 10.24
N ASP A 146 -8.60 -13.64 10.60
CA ASP A 146 -8.39 -12.93 11.86
C ASP A 146 -9.21 -11.64 11.91
N ASP A 147 -9.30 -10.91 10.82
CA ASP A 147 -10.10 -9.67 10.74
C ASP A 147 -11.62 -9.97 10.82
N TYR A 148 -12.06 -11.11 10.26
CA TYR A 148 -13.46 -11.54 10.39
C TYR A 148 -13.82 -11.98 11.81
N ALA A 149 -12.92 -12.71 12.48
CA ALA A 149 -13.13 -13.24 13.84
C ALA A 149 -12.64 -12.28 14.94
N LYS A 150 -12.44 -11.03 14.65
CA LYS A 150 -11.71 -10.00 15.41
C LYS A 150 -12.02 -9.97 16.90
N GLU A 151 -13.30 -10.05 17.29
CA GLU A 151 -13.74 -10.02 18.69
C GLU A 151 -13.46 -11.34 19.42
N GLU A 152 -13.60 -12.47 18.74
CA GLU A 152 -13.45 -13.80 19.35
C GLU A 152 -11.99 -14.20 19.58
N ILE A 153 -11.07 -13.71 18.74
CA ILE A 153 -9.66 -14.11 18.76
C ILE A 153 -8.73 -13.07 19.38
N PHE A 154 -9.23 -11.91 19.77
CA PHE A 154 -8.38 -10.83 20.29
C PHE A 154 -7.56 -11.28 21.50
N ASP A 155 -8.18 -11.80 22.55
CA ASP A 155 -7.49 -12.25 23.77
C ASP A 155 -6.52 -13.42 23.54
N PRO A 156 -6.90 -14.48 22.80
CA PRO A 156 -5.97 -15.55 22.43
C PRO A 156 -4.78 -15.06 21.62
N LYS A 157 -4.98 -14.12 20.69
CA LYS A 157 -3.95 -13.57 19.82
C LYS A 157 -2.93 -12.73 20.61
N GLU A 158 -3.37 -11.91 21.56
CA GLU A 158 -2.48 -11.14 22.42
C GLU A 158 -1.66 -12.06 23.35
N LYS A 159 -2.27 -13.06 23.95
CA LYS A 159 -1.55 -14.07 24.77
C LYS A 159 -0.50 -14.81 23.95
N LEU A 160 -0.83 -15.18 22.71
CA LEU A 160 0.10 -15.83 21.80
C LEU A 160 1.27 -14.89 21.44
N ARG A 161 0.99 -13.61 21.18
CA ARG A 161 1.99 -12.59 20.86
C ARG A 161 3.00 -12.43 22.01
N GLU A 162 2.52 -12.31 23.24
CA GLU A 162 3.37 -12.21 24.43
C GLU A 162 4.21 -13.46 24.65
N ALA A 163 3.60 -14.64 24.57
CA ALA A 163 4.30 -15.92 24.73
C ALA A 163 5.38 -16.10 23.64
N TYR A 164 5.07 -15.74 22.40
CA TYR A 164 6.02 -15.81 21.29
C TYR A 164 7.17 -14.82 21.47
N LYS A 165 6.90 -13.60 21.95
CA LYS A 165 7.93 -12.60 22.22
C LYS A 165 8.90 -13.12 23.29
N ASN A 166 8.38 -13.70 24.38
CA ASN A 166 9.19 -14.29 25.44
C ASN A 166 10.02 -15.49 24.93
N TYR A 167 9.40 -16.37 24.15
CA TYR A 167 10.10 -17.48 23.50
C TYR A 167 11.26 -16.99 22.63
N ARG A 168 11.04 -15.95 21.81
CA ARG A 168 12.09 -15.39 20.95
C ARG A 168 13.24 -14.81 21.74
N ALA A 169 12.96 -14.08 22.83
CA ALA A 169 13.98 -13.52 23.70
C ALA A 169 14.85 -14.62 24.32
N LEU A 170 14.24 -15.65 24.91
CA LEU A 170 14.94 -16.80 25.49
C LEU A 170 15.76 -17.57 24.45
N LEU A 171 15.25 -17.70 23.22
CA LEU A 171 15.97 -18.35 22.13
C LEU A 171 17.24 -17.59 21.73
N GLU A 172 17.18 -16.26 21.69
CA GLU A 172 18.35 -15.41 21.39
C GLU A 172 19.39 -15.49 22.54
N GLU A 173 18.95 -15.46 23.78
CA GLU A 173 19.84 -15.66 24.94
C GLU A 173 20.53 -17.03 24.88
N LEU A 174 19.80 -18.09 24.61
CA LEU A 174 20.34 -19.43 24.44
C LEU A 174 21.39 -19.49 23.32
N LYS A 175 21.10 -18.90 22.17
CA LYS A 175 22.08 -18.83 21.09
C LYS A 175 23.33 -18.06 21.45
N ALA A 176 23.18 -16.94 22.13
CA ALA A 176 24.32 -16.17 22.63
C ALA A 176 25.18 -17.00 23.60
N CYS A 177 24.57 -17.70 24.55
CA CYS A 177 25.30 -18.60 25.47
C CYS A 177 26.04 -19.71 24.72
N LEU A 178 25.41 -20.34 23.73
CA LEU A 178 26.04 -21.43 22.96
C LEU A 178 27.23 -20.93 22.11
N LEU A 179 27.20 -19.70 21.62
CA LEU A 179 28.33 -19.08 20.92
C LEU A 179 29.54 -18.82 21.84
N TYR A 180 29.29 -18.48 23.12
CA TYR A 180 30.34 -18.26 24.11
C TYR A 180 30.94 -19.58 24.65
N THR A 181 30.18 -20.69 24.60
CA THR A 181 30.64 -21.99 25.10
C THR A 181 31.25 -22.87 24.01
N SER A 182 31.26 -22.46 22.75
CA SER A 182 31.99 -23.15 21.67
C SER A 182 33.50 -23.01 21.88
N PRO A 183 34.28 -24.10 22.04
CA PRO A 183 35.73 -24.00 22.16
C PRO A 183 36.33 -23.30 20.94
N SER A 184 37.24 -22.36 21.19
CA SER A 184 37.94 -21.66 20.12
C SER A 184 38.72 -22.68 19.27
N PRO A 185 38.75 -22.52 17.93
CA PRO A 185 39.56 -23.38 17.04
C PRO A 185 41.06 -23.35 17.33
N ARG A 186 41.52 -22.52 18.26
CA ARG A 186 42.95 -22.42 18.65
C ARG A 186 43.43 -23.41 19.69
N ASP A 187 42.52 -24.13 20.35
CA ASP A 187 42.90 -25.07 21.41
C ASP A 187 43.15 -26.50 20.91
N SER A 188 43.12 -26.76 19.60
CA SER A 188 43.33 -28.07 18.98
C SER A 188 44.71 -28.27 18.34
N THR A 189 45.70 -27.39 18.62
CA THR A 189 47.07 -27.60 18.16
C THR A 189 48.03 -27.63 19.33
N SER A 190 48.02 -28.73 20.08
CA SER A 190 49.14 -29.14 20.96
C SER A 190 49.03 -30.62 21.27
N SER A 191 49.54 -31.44 20.38
CA SER A 191 50.17 -32.75 20.65
C SER A 191 50.86 -33.25 19.38
#